data_e738224899ed03b4490069f6cf424437
#
_entry.id   e738224899ed03b4490069f6cf424437
#
_cell.length_a   1.000
_cell.length_b   1.000
_cell.length_c   1.000
_cell.angle_alpha   90.00
_cell.angle_beta   90.00
_cell.angle_gamma   90.00
#
_symmetry.space_group_name_H-M   'P 1'
#
loop_
_entity.id
_entity.type
_entity.pdbx_description
1 polymer ?
#
loop_
_entity_poly.entity_id
_entity_poly.type
_entity_poly.pdbx_seq_one_letter_code
_entity_poly.pdbx_strand_id
1 'polypeptide(L)'
;MKLNTKRTMLVGLAFLSICIFWQMYDSVMTLILTDTFHLNETIAGAVMAADNVLALFLLPLFGALSDKTNTRIGRRMPYIIGGTAAAVVLMNLLPVLDNAYAASPSPLILGLFIAALALLLVAMGVYRSPAVALMPDVTPKPLRSRGNAVINLMGAVGGILYLALAAVLYPASRKVAGHVDYQPLFIIVSLIMAVSVLVLALTVKEKRLSEENRALEKQHPDWNLAAKDESGNEVLPKEVKRSLTFLLASISLWFIAYNGVTTWFTKYIEQVMGEGLGGASTCLLVATAGAICSYIPIGALAAKIGRKRTIQLGVALLTFCFLLGFVLTCTSNVITPVMYVVFALVGLAWAAINVNSLPMVVEMCRGSDIGRFTGYYYTFSMVAQVVTPIAAGSLMRAIDYRVLFPYAAIFSTLSFVTMCFVRHGDAKAEVKKGLEAFEDMDVE
;
A
#
# COMPACT_ATOMS: atom_id res chain seq x y z
N MET A 1 16.24 12.55 23.72
CA MET A 1 15.65 11.20 23.90
C MET A 1 16.13 10.27 22.80
N LYS A 2 16.25 8.95 23.08
CA LYS A 2 16.58 7.96 22.05
C LYS A 2 15.38 7.03 21.84
N LEU A 3 15.07 6.70 20.58
CA LEU A 3 14.03 5.72 20.23
C LEU A 3 14.45 4.33 20.74
N ASN A 4 13.52 3.61 21.37
CA ASN A 4 13.72 2.20 21.67
C ASN A 4 13.36 1.38 20.41
N THR A 5 14.33 1.24 19.49
CA THR A 5 14.17 0.57 18.21
C THR A 5 13.63 -0.85 18.34
N LYS A 6 14.09 -1.63 19.35
CA LYS A 6 13.61 -2.99 19.57
C LYS A 6 12.09 -3.01 19.86
N ARG A 7 11.62 -2.12 20.74
CA ARG A 7 10.18 -1.98 21.03
C ARG A 7 9.40 -1.51 19.80
N THR A 8 9.94 -0.56 19.06
CA THR A 8 9.28 -0.06 17.84
C THR A 8 9.21 -1.15 16.77
N MET A 9 10.23 -1.99 16.61
CA MET A 9 10.17 -3.16 15.72
C MET A 9 9.08 -4.16 16.14
N LEU A 10 8.90 -4.40 17.48
CA LEU A 10 7.81 -5.23 17.96
C LEU A 10 6.44 -4.64 17.66
N VAL A 11 6.27 -3.33 17.75
CA VAL A 11 5.05 -2.64 17.28
C VAL A 11 4.90 -2.78 15.75
N GLY A 12 6.00 -2.73 15.02
CA GLY A 12 6.06 -2.92 13.57
C GLY A 12 5.61 -4.31 13.08
N LEU A 13 5.53 -5.32 13.97
CA LEU A 13 4.98 -6.63 13.62
C LEU A 13 3.50 -6.56 13.18
N ALA A 14 2.75 -5.57 13.67
CA ALA A 14 1.41 -5.30 13.16
C ALA A 14 1.43 -4.87 11.69
N PHE A 15 2.36 -4.01 11.32
CA PHE A 15 2.54 -3.56 9.92
C PHE A 15 3.02 -4.68 9.01
N LEU A 16 3.98 -5.50 9.47
CA LEU A 16 4.40 -6.71 8.76
C LEU A 16 3.21 -7.61 8.45
N SER A 17 2.37 -7.85 9.47
CA SER A 17 1.16 -8.67 9.36
C SER A 17 0.12 -8.08 8.38
N ILE A 18 -0.06 -6.76 8.36
CA ILE A 18 -0.95 -6.08 7.42
C ILE A 18 -0.41 -6.19 6.00
N CYS A 19 0.85 -5.84 5.78
CA CYS A 19 1.43 -5.75 4.44
C CYS A 19 1.61 -7.12 3.78
N ILE A 20 1.92 -8.18 4.54
CA ILE A 20 1.98 -9.54 3.99
C ILE A 20 0.61 -9.99 3.49
N PHE A 21 -0.47 -9.60 4.18
CA PHE A 21 -1.85 -9.88 3.77
C PHE A 21 -2.20 -9.13 2.48
N TRP A 22 -2.00 -7.80 2.44
CA TRP A 22 -2.38 -7.01 1.27
C TRP A 22 -1.61 -7.43 0.03
N GLN A 23 -0.31 -7.71 0.16
CA GLN A 23 0.49 -8.19 -0.95
C GLN A 23 -0.01 -9.54 -1.49
N MET A 24 -0.48 -10.43 -0.60
CA MET A 24 -1.12 -11.69 -1.00
C MET A 24 -2.47 -11.42 -1.69
N TYR A 25 -3.29 -10.57 -1.10
CA TYR A 25 -4.60 -10.21 -1.63
C TYR A 25 -4.50 -9.68 -3.07
N ASP A 26 -3.65 -8.69 -3.30
CA ASP A 26 -3.46 -8.09 -4.62
C ASP A 26 -2.93 -9.08 -5.66
N SER A 27 -2.06 -10.00 -5.25
CA SER A 27 -1.41 -10.93 -6.17
C SER A 27 -2.28 -12.14 -6.53
N VAL A 28 -3.11 -12.64 -5.60
CA VAL A 28 -3.82 -13.93 -5.74
C VAL A 28 -5.30 -13.75 -6.05
N MET A 29 -5.95 -12.69 -5.50
CA MET A 29 -7.40 -12.57 -5.66
C MET A 29 -7.83 -12.42 -7.13
N THR A 30 -7.10 -11.66 -7.92
CA THR A 30 -7.40 -11.52 -9.36
C THR A 30 -7.35 -12.86 -10.09
N LEU A 31 -6.39 -13.75 -9.74
CA LEU A 31 -6.28 -15.10 -10.30
C LEU A 31 -7.49 -15.96 -9.89
N ILE A 32 -7.80 -16.04 -8.61
CA ILE A 32 -8.93 -16.82 -8.10
C ILE A 32 -10.24 -16.37 -8.77
N LEU A 33 -10.49 -15.04 -8.80
CA LEU A 33 -11.74 -14.50 -9.35
C LEU A 33 -11.89 -14.78 -10.84
N THR A 34 -10.80 -14.71 -11.62
CA THR A 34 -10.87 -14.89 -13.08
C THR A 34 -10.70 -16.34 -13.51
N ASP A 35 -9.81 -17.12 -12.90
CA ASP A 35 -9.45 -18.45 -13.36
C ASP A 35 -10.34 -19.55 -12.77
N THR A 36 -10.66 -19.46 -11.48
CA THR A 36 -11.53 -20.44 -10.82
C THR A 36 -13.00 -20.07 -10.98
N PHE A 37 -13.37 -18.83 -10.61
CA PHE A 37 -14.78 -18.41 -10.65
C PHE A 37 -15.22 -17.88 -12.01
N HIS A 38 -14.32 -17.77 -12.98
CA HIS A 38 -14.61 -17.32 -14.35
C HIS A 38 -15.33 -15.96 -14.40
N LEU A 39 -15.08 -15.11 -13.40
CA LEU A 39 -15.59 -13.75 -13.42
C LEU A 39 -14.83 -12.93 -14.47
N ASN A 40 -15.54 -12.07 -15.19
CA ASN A 40 -14.86 -11.19 -16.11
C ASN A 40 -14.03 -10.11 -15.36
N GLU A 41 -13.05 -9.55 -16.04
CA GLU A 41 -12.06 -8.62 -15.45
C GLU A 41 -12.72 -7.37 -14.87
N THR A 42 -13.84 -6.92 -15.43
CA THR A 42 -14.60 -5.77 -14.91
C THR A 42 -15.19 -6.08 -13.54
N ILE A 43 -15.81 -7.26 -13.39
CA ILE A 43 -16.41 -7.71 -12.12
C ILE A 43 -15.30 -8.01 -11.12
N ALA A 44 -14.23 -8.71 -11.54
CA ALA A 44 -13.08 -8.98 -10.68
C ALA A 44 -12.46 -7.66 -10.19
N GLY A 45 -12.30 -6.66 -11.07
CA GLY A 45 -11.84 -5.32 -10.70
C GLY A 45 -12.77 -4.59 -9.72
N ALA A 46 -14.09 -4.77 -9.85
CA ALA A 46 -15.05 -4.20 -8.90
C ALA A 46 -14.96 -4.88 -7.51
N VAL A 47 -14.72 -6.19 -7.46
CA VAL A 47 -14.46 -6.92 -6.21
C VAL A 47 -13.15 -6.44 -5.58
N MET A 48 -12.09 -6.27 -6.38
CA MET A 48 -10.81 -5.73 -5.91
C MET A 48 -10.92 -4.30 -5.39
N ALA A 49 -11.75 -3.45 -5.99
CA ALA A 49 -11.98 -2.08 -5.53
C ALA A 49 -12.78 -1.99 -4.22
N ALA A 50 -13.48 -3.06 -3.83
CA ALA A 50 -14.33 -3.06 -2.64
C ALA A 50 -13.57 -2.82 -1.34
N ASP A 51 -12.31 -3.25 -1.25
CA ASP A 51 -11.43 -2.99 -0.10
C ASP A 51 -11.24 -1.50 0.15
N ASN A 52 -10.93 -0.73 -0.90
CA ASN A 52 -10.74 0.71 -0.83
C ASN A 52 -12.04 1.46 -0.52
N VAL A 53 -13.17 1.00 -1.08
CA VAL A 53 -14.49 1.54 -0.75
C VAL A 53 -14.82 1.31 0.72
N LEU A 54 -14.61 0.09 1.22
CA LEU A 54 -14.84 -0.24 2.63
C LEU A 54 -13.89 0.53 3.54
N ALA A 55 -12.63 0.70 3.17
CA ALA A 55 -11.64 1.43 3.94
C ALA A 55 -12.07 2.88 4.24
N LEU A 56 -12.71 3.57 3.28
CA LEU A 56 -13.22 4.93 3.46
C LEU A 56 -14.15 5.07 4.69
N PHE A 57 -14.91 4.03 4.99
CA PHE A 57 -15.87 4.01 6.09
C PHE A 57 -15.33 3.31 7.34
N LEU A 58 -14.66 2.17 7.16
CA LEU A 58 -14.25 1.31 8.26
C LEU A 58 -13.04 1.87 9.01
N LEU A 59 -12.08 2.50 8.33
CA LEU A 59 -10.88 3.03 8.99
C LEU A 59 -11.22 4.16 10.00
N PRO A 60 -12.00 5.20 9.64
CA PRO A 60 -12.44 6.21 10.60
C PRO A 60 -13.32 5.62 11.72
N LEU A 61 -14.22 4.69 11.36
CA LEU A 61 -15.12 4.05 12.32
C LEU A 61 -14.35 3.30 13.41
N PHE A 62 -13.49 2.37 13.03
CA PHE A 62 -12.73 1.56 13.99
C PHE A 62 -11.59 2.35 14.67
N GLY A 63 -11.06 3.38 14.02
CA GLY A 63 -10.22 4.37 14.66
C GLY A 63 -10.93 5.01 15.85
N ALA A 64 -12.11 5.61 15.61
CA ALA A 64 -12.90 6.28 16.64
C ALA A 64 -13.43 5.32 17.73
N LEU A 65 -13.84 4.09 17.37
CA LEU A 65 -14.27 3.08 18.33
C LEU A 65 -13.13 2.68 19.25
N SER A 66 -11.94 2.43 18.68
CA SER A 66 -10.77 2.07 19.47
C SER A 66 -10.26 3.20 20.36
N ASP A 67 -10.45 4.47 19.97
CA ASP A 67 -10.14 5.63 20.81
C ASP A 67 -10.97 5.67 22.11
N LYS A 68 -12.26 5.27 22.02
CA LYS A 68 -13.19 5.24 23.15
C LYS A 68 -13.07 3.98 24.03
N THR A 69 -12.36 2.98 23.55
CA THR A 69 -12.21 1.71 24.24
C THR A 69 -11.18 1.83 25.38
N ASN A 70 -11.50 1.21 26.53
CA ASN A 70 -10.61 1.13 27.66
C ASN A 70 -10.63 -0.28 28.24
N THR A 71 -9.59 -1.07 27.97
CA THR A 71 -9.47 -2.43 28.47
C THR A 71 -8.19 -2.63 29.29
N ARG A 72 -8.07 -3.80 29.92
CA ARG A 72 -6.87 -4.16 30.72
C ARG A 72 -5.62 -4.28 29.85
N ILE A 73 -5.77 -4.69 28.59
CA ILE A 73 -4.65 -4.89 27.65
C ILE A 73 -4.33 -3.65 26.81
N GLY A 74 -5.16 -2.63 26.87
CA GLY A 74 -5.04 -1.37 26.12
C GLY A 74 -6.32 -1.01 25.36
N ARG A 75 -6.27 0.03 24.55
CA ARG A 75 -7.41 0.48 23.73
C ARG A 75 -7.37 -0.05 22.31
N ARG A 76 -6.18 -0.28 21.75
CA ARG A 76 -5.97 -0.76 20.36
C ARG A 76 -5.86 -2.29 20.31
N MET A 77 -5.19 -2.89 21.29
CA MET A 77 -4.87 -4.32 21.32
C MET A 77 -6.08 -5.25 21.14
N PRO A 78 -7.27 -5.00 21.75
CA PRO A 78 -8.44 -5.86 21.54
C PRO A 78 -8.88 -5.95 20.06
N TYR A 79 -8.82 -4.82 19.34
CA TYR A 79 -9.17 -4.76 17.91
C TYR A 79 -8.11 -5.44 17.04
N ILE A 80 -6.84 -5.26 17.39
CA ILE A 80 -5.72 -5.92 16.69
C ILE A 80 -5.84 -7.43 16.83
N ILE A 81 -6.02 -7.95 18.05
CA ILE A 81 -6.13 -9.39 18.29
C ILE A 81 -7.42 -9.95 17.67
N GLY A 82 -8.57 -9.33 17.93
CA GLY A 82 -9.86 -9.80 17.44
C GLY A 82 -9.97 -9.74 15.92
N GLY A 83 -9.54 -8.62 15.33
CA GLY A 83 -9.53 -8.46 13.87
C GLY A 83 -8.60 -9.45 13.18
N THR A 84 -7.38 -9.66 13.72
CA THR A 84 -6.45 -10.67 13.18
C THR A 84 -6.99 -12.08 13.33
N ALA A 85 -7.57 -12.45 14.47
CA ALA A 85 -8.15 -13.78 14.67
C ALA A 85 -9.27 -14.05 13.67
N ALA A 86 -10.18 -13.08 13.46
CA ALA A 86 -11.23 -13.20 12.47
C ALA A 86 -10.66 -13.27 11.04
N ALA A 87 -9.67 -12.44 10.72
CA ALA A 87 -9.02 -12.44 9.42
C ALA A 87 -8.33 -13.77 9.12
N VAL A 88 -7.58 -14.34 10.08
CA VAL A 88 -6.92 -15.65 9.93
C VAL A 88 -7.91 -16.78 9.65
N VAL A 89 -9.05 -16.80 10.32
CA VAL A 89 -10.08 -17.81 10.06
C VAL A 89 -10.68 -17.62 8.67
N LEU A 90 -11.11 -16.41 8.35
CA LEU A 90 -11.79 -16.10 7.09
C LEU A 90 -10.87 -16.28 5.88
N MET A 91 -9.61 -15.86 5.97
CA MET A 91 -8.67 -16.02 4.85
C MET A 91 -8.35 -17.48 4.54
N ASN A 92 -8.35 -18.38 5.54
CA ASN A 92 -8.17 -19.83 5.30
C ASN A 92 -9.43 -20.50 4.76
N LEU A 93 -10.60 -19.88 4.90
CA LEU A 93 -11.83 -20.34 4.28
C LEU A 93 -11.85 -20.10 2.77
N LEU A 94 -11.20 -19.01 2.29
CA LEU A 94 -11.21 -18.66 0.87
C LEU A 94 -10.63 -19.75 -0.04
N PRO A 95 -9.40 -20.27 0.18
CA PRO A 95 -8.87 -21.34 -0.68
C PRO A 95 -9.63 -22.66 -0.56
N VAL A 96 -10.29 -22.93 0.56
CA VAL A 96 -11.17 -24.10 0.71
C VAL A 96 -12.38 -23.96 -0.22
N LEU A 97 -13.00 -22.78 -0.28
CA LEU A 97 -14.11 -22.49 -1.19
C LEU A 97 -13.66 -22.44 -2.66
N ASP A 98 -12.47 -21.93 -2.94
CA ASP A 98 -11.84 -21.93 -4.24
C ASP A 98 -11.65 -23.37 -4.77
N ASN A 99 -11.01 -24.23 -3.99
CA ASN A 99 -10.80 -25.65 -4.31
C ASN A 99 -12.14 -26.41 -4.45
N ALA A 100 -13.12 -26.11 -3.60
CA ALA A 100 -14.45 -26.72 -3.67
C ALA A 100 -15.19 -26.33 -4.97
N TYR A 101 -15.08 -25.05 -5.38
CA TYR A 101 -15.66 -24.59 -6.63
C TYR A 101 -14.97 -25.21 -7.84
N ALA A 102 -13.66 -25.32 -7.84
CA ALA A 102 -12.91 -25.97 -8.90
C ALA A 102 -13.31 -27.46 -9.08
N ALA A 103 -13.59 -28.15 -7.96
CA ALA A 103 -14.05 -29.54 -7.99
C ALA A 103 -15.53 -29.69 -8.44
N SER A 104 -16.39 -28.76 -8.04
CA SER A 104 -17.83 -28.78 -8.34
C SER A 104 -18.38 -27.33 -8.38
N PRO A 105 -18.41 -26.70 -9.56
CA PRO A 105 -18.90 -25.34 -9.71
C PRO A 105 -20.34 -25.20 -9.24
N SER A 106 -20.58 -24.25 -8.32
CA SER A 106 -21.90 -23.97 -7.76
C SER A 106 -22.06 -22.48 -7.46
N PRO A 107 -23.20 -21.86 -7.83
CA PRO A 107 -23.49 -20.46 -7.46
C PRO A 107 -23.47 -20.23 -5.94
N LEU A 108 -23.82 -21.25 -5.15
CA LEU A 108 -23.77 -21.18 -3.69
C LEU A 108 -22.33 -21.01 -3.19
N ILE A 109 -21.38 -21.77 -3.74
CA ILE A 109 -19.96 -21.68 -3.34
C ILE A 109 -19.40 -20.31 -3.72
N LEU A 110 -19.73 -19.79 -4.91
CA LEU A 110 -19.37 -18.43 -5.30
C LEU A 110 -19.95 -17.39 -4.32
N GLY A 111 -21.24 -17.52 -3.97
CA GLY A 111 -21.88 -16.62 -3.00
C GLY A 111 -21.21 -16.67 -1.62
N LEU A 112 -20.86 -17.87 -1.14
CA LEU A 112 -20.13 -18.05 0.12
C LEU A 112 -18.71 -17.47 0.05
N PHE A 113 -18.01 -17.61 -1.08
CA PHE A 113 -16.69 -17.02 -1.29
C PHE A 113 -16.74 -15.50 -1.21
N ILE A 114 -17.67 -14.87 -1.93
CA ILE A 114 -17.84 -13.39 -1.90
C ILE A 114 -18.24 -12.91 -0.51
N ALA A 115 -19.12 -13.64 0.19
CA ALA A 115 -19.48 -13.30 1.58
C ALA A 115 -18.29 -13.43 2.53
N ALA A 116 -17.52 -14.51 2.44
CA ALA A 116 -16.32 -14.72 3.25
C ALA A 116 -15.27 -13.63 2.96
N LEU A 117 -15.08 -13.27 1.69
CA LEU A 117 -14.18 -12.19 1.28
C LEU A 117 -14.63 -10.84 1.85
N ALA A 118 -15.92 -10.50 1.75
CA ALA A 118 -16.45 -9.26 2.32
C ALA A 118 -16.23 -9.19 3.84
N LEU A 119 -16.50 -10.29 4.56
CA LEU A 119 -16.25 -10.37 5.99
C LEU A 119 -14.75 -10.27 6.33
N LEU A 120 -13.89 -10.86 5.51
CA LEU A 120 -12.43 -10.74 5.65
C LEU A 120 -11.97 -9.28 5.51
N LEU A 121 -12.48 -8.56 4.51
CA LEU A 121 -12.16 -7.13 4.33
C LEU A 121 -12.65 -6.28 5.51
N VAL A 122 -13.81 -6.60 6.08
CA VAL A 122 -14.29 -5.97 7.32
C VAL A 122 -13.34 -6.28 8.48
N ALA A 123 -12.94 -7.55 8.67
CA ALA A 123 -12.00 -7.95 9.73
C ALA A 123 -10.66 -7.22 9.60
N MET A 124 -10.16 -7.05 8.37
CA MET A 124 -8.95 -6.26 8.10
C MET A 124 -9.15 -4.78 8.42
N GLY A 125 -10.33 -4.20 8.14
CA GLY A 125 -10.67 -2.83 8.54
C GLY A 125 -10.70 -2.64 10.06
N VAL A 126 -11.24 -3.61 10.81
CA VAL A 126 -11.21 -3.64 12.29
C VAL A 126 -9.78 -3.62 12.82
N TYR A 127 -8.89 -4.35 12.18
CA TYR A 127 -7.49 -4.52 12.59
C TYR A 127 -6.61 -3.34 12.20
N ARG A 128 -6.68 -2.89 10.94
CA ARG A 128 -5.72 -1.95 10.32
C ARG A 128 -5.67 -0.60 11.03
N SER A 129 -6.80 0.06 11.24
CA SER A 129 -6.84 1.40 11.82
C SER A 129 -6.29 1.46 13.25
N PRO A 130 -6.68 0.56 14.19
CA PRO A 130 -6.06 0.50 15.51
C PRO A 130 -4.56 0.15 15.47
N ALA A 131 -4.12 -0.70 14.55
CA ALA A 131 -2.70 -1.06 14.41
C ALA A 131 -1.84 0.15 14.00
N VAL A 132 -2.32 0.95 13.03
CA VAL A 132 -1.64 2.21 12.63
C VAL A 132 -1.58 3.20 13.80
N ALA A 133 -2.65 3.32 14.58
CA ALA A 133 -2.71 4.23 15.73
C ALA A 133 -1.87 3.76 16.95
N LEU A 134 -1.49 2.49 17.01
CA LEU A 134 -0.72 1.95 18.14
C LEU A 134 0.65 2.61 18.27
N MET A 135 1.38 2.83 17.17
CA MET A 135 2.74 3.39 17.22
C MET A 135 2.76 4.81 17.83
N PRO A 136 1.96 5.79 17.35
CA PRO A 136 1.94 7.11 17.97
C PRO A 136 1.43 7.11 19.42
N ASP A 137 0.60 6.13 19.80
CA ASP A 137 0.11 6.01 21.18
C ASP A 137 1.19 5.60 22.18
N VAL A 138 2.17 4.79 21.75
CA VAL A 138 3.25 4.26 22.61
C VAL A 138 4.60 4.94 22.37
N THR A 139 4.66 5.95 21.49
CA THR A 139 5.89 6.66 21.13
C THR A 139 5.77 8.16 21.39
N PRO A 140 6.71 8.78 22.15
CA PRO A 140 6.72 10.23 22.40
C PRO A 140 6.76 11.04 21.11
N LYS A 141 6.07 12.18 21.08
CA LYS A 141 5.92 13.04 19.88
C LYS A 141 7.23 13.33 19.13
N PRO A 142 8.35 13.71 19.78
CA PRO A 142 9.59 13.99 19.07
C PRO A 142 10.24 12.79 18.40
N LEU A 143 9.79 11.57 18.73
CA LEU A 143 10.33 10.30 18.20
C LEU A 143 9.39 9.60 17.23
N ARG A 144 8.19 10.16 16.99
CA ARG A 144 7.16 9.54 16.13
C ARG A 144 7.63 9.39 14.70
N SER A 145 8.33 10.37 14.15
CA SER A 145 8.92 10.33 12.82
C SER A 145 9.84 9.10 12.65
N ARG A 146 10.81 8.94 13.55
CA ARG A 146 11.70 7.77 13.55
C ARG A 146 10.95 6.46 13.82
N GLY A 147 9.91 6.51 14.65
CA GLY A 147 9.03 5.37 14.91
C GLY A 147 8.30 4.93 13.64
N ASN A 148 7.75 5.89 12.90
CA ASN A 148 7.05 5.65 11.64
C ASN A 148 7.97 4.99 10.61
N ALA A 149 9.19 5.48 10.45
CA ALA A 149 10.18 4.89 9.57
C ALA A 149 10.45 3.40 9.88
N VAL A 150 10.54 3.03 11.16
CA VAL A 150 10.77 1.64 11.57
C VAL A 150 9.56 0.75 11.26
N ILE A 151 8.33 1.21 11.55
CA ILE A 151 7.14 0.39 11.30
C ILE A 151 6.87 0.24 9.78
N ASN A 152 7.12 1.28 8.99
CA ASN A 152 7.01 1.21 7.53
C ASN A 152 8.03 0.21 6.94
N LEU A 153 9.26 0.22 7.43
CA LEU A 153 10.26 -0.77 7.03
C LEU A 153 9.82 -2.20 7.39
N MET A 154 9.20 -2.40 8.56
CA MET A 154 8.63 -3.70 8.95
C MET A 154 7.48 -4.13 8.02
N GLY A 155 6.66 -3.18 7.55
CA GLY A 155 5.63 -3.42 6.54
C GLY A 155 6.25 -3.88 5.21
N ALA A 156 7.27 -3.18 4.73
CA ALA A 156 7.99 -3.57 3.51
C ALA A 156 8.62 -4.97 3.62
N VAL A 157 9.15 -5.34 4.79
CA VAL A 157 9.62 -6.72 5.06
C VAL A 157 8.47 -7.72 4.91
N GLY A 158 7.25 -7.39 5.37
CA GLY A 158 6.06 -8.23 5.17
C GLY A 158 5.75 -8.47 3.69
N GLY A 159 5.74 -7.42 2.87
CA GLY A 159 5.55 -7.53 1.42
C GLY A 159 6.63 -8.37 0.73
N ILE A 160 7.91 -8.13 1.04
CA ILE A 160 9.03 -8.92 0.52
C ILE A 160 8.89 -10.39 0.92
N LEU A 161 8.55 -10.66 2.17
CA LEU A 161 8.39 -12.03 2.67
C LEU A 161 7.30 -12.77 1.90
N TYR A 162 6.16 -12.13 1.64
CA TYR A 162 5.13 -12.71 0.79
C TYR A 162 5.63 -13.00 -0.62
N LEU A 163 6.24 -12.01 -1.28
CA LEU A 163 6.71 -12.17 -2.67
C LEU A 163 7.75 -13.28 -2.80
N ALA A 164 8.66 -13.41 -1.82
CA ALA A 164 9.63 -14.50 -1.76
C ALA A 164 8.95 -15.86 -1.56
N LEU A 165 7.97 -15.96 -0.66
CA LEU A 165 7.18 -17.17 -0.45
C LEU A 165 6.43 -17.58 -1.72
N ALA A 166 5.76 -16.65 -2.38
CA ALA A 166 5.02 -16.92 -3.60
C ALA A 166 5.95 -17.39 -4.73
N ALA A 167 7.12 -16.75 -4.90
CA ALA A 167 8.12 -17.15 -5.89
C ALA A 167 8.66 -18.57 -5.65
N VAL A 168 8.84 -18.98 -4.40
CA VAL A 168 9.35 -20.31 -4.03
C VAL A 168 8.26 -21.37 -4.13
N LEU A 169 7.06 -21.10 -3.66
CA LEU A 169 5.96 -22.08 -3.64
C LEU A 169 5.35 -22.33 -5.02
N TYR A 170 5.34 -21.30 -5.87
CA TYR A 170 4.73 -21.33 -7.22
C TYR A 170 5.74 -20.89 -8.28
N PRO A 171 6.91 -21.57 -8.44
CA PRO A 171 7.94 -21.14 -9.37
C PRO A 171 7.43 -21.11 -10.81
N ALA A 172 7.90 -20.16 -11.60
CA ALA A 172 7.52 -19.97 -13.01
C ALA A 172 7.73 -21.23 -13.88
N SER A 173 8.72 -22.04 -13.53
CA SER A 173 9.00 -23.31 -14.22
C SER A 173 7.90 -24.38 -14.01
N ARG A 174 7.06 -24.24 -12.99
CA ARG A 174 5.98 -25.18 -12.69
C ARG A 174 4.70 -24.77 -13.44
N LYS A 175 4.61 -25.11 -14.72
CA LYS A 175 3.35 -24.99 -15.47
C LYS A 175 2.36 -26.02 -14.92
N VAL A 176 1.39 -25.58 -14.15
CA VAL A 176 0.29 -26.42 -13.68
C VAL A 176 -0.81 -26.30 -14.71
N ALA A 177 -1.12 -27.40 -15.39
CA ALA A 177 -2.31 -27.47 -16.22
C ALA A 177 -3.54 -27.64 -15.30
N GLY A 178 -4.44 -26.68 -15.30
CA GLY A 178 -5.68 -26.71 -14.52
C GLY A 178 -5.65 -25.80 -13.29
N HIS A 179 -6.53 -26.08 -12.32
CA HIS A 179 -6.68 -25.31 -11.11
C HIS A 179 -5.41 -25.30 -10.24
N VAL A 180 -5.05 -24.14 -9.72
CA VAL A 180 -3.90 -23.95 -8.82
C VAL A 180 -4.41 -23.88 -7.39
N ASP A 181 -3.96 -24.79 -6.53
CA ASP A 181 -4.27 -24.75 -5.10
C ASP A 181 -3.39 -23.74 -4.37
N TYR A 182 -4.00 -22.66 -3.90
CA TYR A 182 -3.34 -21.61 -3.12
C TYR A 182 -3.41 -21.85 -1.60
N GLN A 183 -4.04 -22.93 -1.12
CA GLN A 183 -4.22 -23.20 0.30
C GLN A 183 -2.92 -23.21 1.11
N PRO A 184 -1.79 -23.78 0.63
CA PRO A 184 -0.52 -23.74 1.37
C PRO A 184 -0.03 -22.30 1.61
N LEU A 185 -0.18 -21.42 0.64
CA LEU A 185 0.23 -20.01 0.74
C LEU A 185 -0.62 -19.27 1.79
N PHE A 186 -1.95 -19.43 1.75
CA PHE A 186 -2.85 -18.85 2.73
C PHE A 186 -2.57 -19.32 4.16
N ILE A 187 -2.27 -20.61 4.36
CA ILE A 187 -1.90 -21.17 5.67
C ILE A 187 -0.61 -20.53 6.18
N ILE A 188 0.43 -20.43 5.36
CA ILE A 188 1.72 -19.87 5.78
C ILE A 188 1.57 -18.38 6.11
N VAL A 189 0.88 -17.60 5.25
CA VAL A 189 0.65 -16.17 5.50
C VAL A 189 -0.17 -15.96 6.77
N SER A 190 -1.25 -16.73 6.97
CA SER A 190 -2.09 -16.63 8.16
C SER A 190 -1.32 -17.00 9.44
N LEU A 191 -0.42 -17.98 9.38
CA LEU A 191 0.45 -18.34 10.50
C LEU A 191 1.42 -17.20 10.83
N ILE A 192 2.05 -16.59 9.83
CA ILE A 192 2.92 -15.42 10.03
C ILE A 192 2.16 -14.26 10.66
N MET A 193 0.93 -13.97 10.19
CA MET A 193 0.07 -12.95 10.78
C MET A 193 -0.26 -13.25 12.24
N ALA A 194 -0.70 -14.46 12.53
CA ALA A 194 -1.06 -14.91 13.88
C ALA A 194 0.14 -14.83 14.84
N VAL A 195 1.31 -15.33 14.42
CA VAL A 195 2.54 -15.29 15.22
C VAL A 195 3.00 -13.85 15.45
N SER A 196 2.97 -13.00 14.42
CA SER A 196 3.35 -11.59 14.54
C SER A 196 2.50 -10.85 15.57
N VAL A 197 1.17 -11.02 15.50
CA VAL A 197 0.24 -10.38 16.45
C VAL A 197 0.32 -11.02 17.84
N LEU A 198 0.53 -12.31 17.94
CA LEU A 198 0.76 -12.98 19.23
C LEU A 198 2.02 -12.45 19.93
N VAL A 199 3.14 -12.35 19.20
CA VAL A 199 4.39 -11.78 19.74
C VAL A 199 4.18 -10.33 20.15
N LEU A 200 3.50 -9.52 19.33
CA LEU A 200 3.13 -8.14 19.67
C LEU A 200 2.34 -8.08 20.97
N ALA A 201 1.26 -8.87 21.11
CA ALA A 201 0.37 -8.89 22.27
C ALA A 201 1.06 -9.32 23.55
N LEU A 202 1.99 -10.27 23.46
CA LEU A 202 2.75 -10.78 24.63
C LEU A 202 3.86 -9.84 25.08
N THR A 203 4.46 -9.09 24.15
CA THR A 203 5.66 -8.28 24.42
C THR A 203 5.37 -6.79 24.65
N VAL A 204 4.36 -6.24 23.97
CA VAL A 204 4.03 -4.81 24.02
C VAL A 204 2.85 -4.56 24.96
N LYS A 205 3.13 -4.06 26.14
CA LYS A 205 2.12 -3.69 27.15
C LYS A 205 1.55 -2.30 26.82
N GLU A 206 0.63 -2.23 25.84
CA GLU A 206 0.07 -0.99 25.30
C GLU A 206 -0.37 -0.02 26.40
N LYS A 207 -1.22 -0.48 27.36
CA LYS A 207 -1.80 0.37 28.37
C LYS A 207 -0.73 1.10 29.18
N ARG A 208 0.25 0.38 29.69
CA ARG A 208 1.36 0.95 30.47
C ARG A 208 2.17 1.95 29.66
N LEU A 209 2.53 1.60 28.42
CA LEU A 209 3.36 2.45 27.55
C LEU A 209 2.61 3.71 27.12
N SER A 210 1.30 3.61 26.86
CA SER A 210 0.47 4.76 26.52
C SER A 210 0.27 5.70 27.71
N GLU A 211 0.14 5.17 28.94
CA GLU A 211 0.08 5.96 30.17
C GLU A 211 1.40 6.68 30.45
N GLU A 212 2.54 5.97 30.33
CA GLU A 212 3.89 6.54 30.44
C GLU A 212 4.11 7.67 29.41
N ASN A 213 3.69 7.44 28.15
CA ASN A 213 3.80 8.43 27.09
C ASN A 213 2.95 9.70 27.36
N ARG A 214 1.70 9.50 27.78
CA ARG A 214 0.82 10.63 28.15
C ARG A 214 1.35 11.40 29.37
N ALA A 215 1.97 10.75 30.33
CA ALA A 215 2.60 11.40 31.47
C ALA A 215 3.78 12.27 31.02
N LEU A 216 4.62 11.75 30.10
CA LEU A 216 5.71 12.52 29.50
C LEU A 216 5.22 13.72 28.67
N GLU A 217 4.17 13.57 27.87
CA GLU A 217 3.57 14.65 27.09
C GLU A 217 3.00 15.77 27.98
N LYS A 218 2.48 15.43 29.17
CA LYS A 218 2.03 16.42 30.16
C LYS A 218 3.19 17.20 30.80
N GLN A 219 4.36 16.56 30.98
CA GLN A 219 5.56 17.20 31.51
C GLN A 219 6.25 18.12 30.50
N HIS A 220 5.98 17.94 29.21
CA HIS A 220 6.56 18.68 28.10
C HIS A 220 5.45 19.33 27.24
N PRO A 221 4.81 20.42 27.76
CA PRO A 221 3.76 21.13 26.99
C PRO A 221 4.29 21.74 25.69
N ASP A 222 5.59 22.00 25.61
CA ASP A 222 6.32 22.47 24.43
C ASP A 222 6.24 21.50 23.24
N TRP A 223 6.03 20.22 23.48
CA TRP A 223 5.78 19.25 22.41
C TRP A 223 4.38 19.41 21.79
N ASN A 224 3.48 20.15 22.46
CA ASN A 224 2.17 20.51 21.95
C ASN A 224 2.23 21.88 21.25
N LEU A 225 3.17 22.07 20.34
CA LEU A 225 3.11 23.15 19.35
C LEU A 225 1.99 22.85 18.32
N ALA A 226 0.77 22.58 18.83
CA ALA A 226 -0.42 22.90 18.08
C ALA A 226 -0.37 24.43 17.91
N ALA A 227 -0.20 24.90 16.70
CA ALA A 227 -0.43 26.29 16.36
C ALA A 227 -1.76 26.68 17.01
N LYS A 228 -1.74 27.74 17.84
CA LYS A 228 -2.97 28.36 18.33
C LYS A 228 -3.79 28.63 17.08
N ASP A 229 -4.98 28.03 16.99
CA ASP A 229 -5.98 28.38 16.02
C ASP A 229 -6.33 29.88 16.20
N GLU A 230 -5.65 30.70 15.46
CA GLU A 230 -6.22 31.97 15.06
C GLU A 230 -7.18 31.60 13.92
N SER A 231 -8.45 31.48 14.28
CA SER A 231 -9.57 31.29 13.37
C SER A 231 -9.70 32.49 12.43
N GLY A 232 -8.84 32.54 11.44
CA GLY A 232 -8.96 33.38 10.27
C GLY A 232 -9.24 32.49 9.08
N ASN A 233 -10.42 32.58 8.48
CA ASN A 233 -10.78 32.05 7.16
C ASN A 233 -9.86 32.66 6.09
N GLU A 234 -8.58 32.35 6.09
CA GLU A 234 -7.64 32.81 5.08
C GLU A 234 -7.80 31.92 3.82
N VAL A 235 -8.48 32.51 2.86
CA VAL A 235 -8.60 31.94 1.52
C VAL A 235 -7.21 31.82 0.90
N LEU A 236 -6.81 30.59 0.54
CA LEU A 236 -5.57 30.35 -0.19
C LEU A 236 -5.50 31.22 -1.44
N PRO A 237 -4.34 31.85 -1.73
CA PRO A 237 -4.14 32.60 -2.95
C PRO A 237 -4.53 31.75 -4.18
N LYS A 238 -5.18 32.37 -5.17
CA LYS A 238 -5.67 31.68 -6.39
C LYS A 238 -4.57 30.84 -7.07
N GLU A 239 -3.33 31.33 -7.06
CA GLU A 239 -2.18 30.66 -7.68
C GLU A 239 -1.78 29.40 -6.90
N VAL A 240 -1.80 29.43 -5.56
CA VAL A 240 -1.52 28.26 -4.71
C VAL A 240 -2.62 27.23 -4.86
N LYS A 241 -3.90 27.65 -4.87
CA LYS A 241 -5.04 26.77 -5.08
C LYS A 241 -4.95 26.07 -6.47
N ARG A 242 -4.55 26.79 -7.51
CA ARG A 242 -4.34 26.23 -8.84
C ARG A 242 -3.21 25.19 -8.85
N SER A 243 -2.07 25.51 -8.19
CA SER A 243 -0.96 24.54 -8.03
C SER A 243 -1.38 23.29 -7.27
N LEU A 244 -2.13 23.44 -6.18
CA LEU A 244 -2.67 22.32 -5.41
C LEU A 244 -3.59 21.43 -6.27
N THR A 245 -4.49 22.04 -7.06
CA THR A 245 -5.38 21.29 -7.95
C THR A 245 -4.59 20.47 -8.97
N PHE A 246 -3.55 21.05 -9.60
CA PHE A 246 -2.70 20.31 -10.52
C PHE A 246 -1.88 19.22 -9.83
N LEU A 247 -1.42 19.45 -8.59
CA LEU A 247 -0.69 18.44 -7.83
C LEU A 247 -1.62 17.28 -7.46
N LEU A 248 -2.82 17.55 -6.95
CA LEU A 248 -3.81 16.50 -6.62
C LEU A 248 -4.24 15.72 -7.86
N ALA A 249 -4.41 16.38 -9.00
CA ALA A 249 -4.66 15.72 -10.28
C ALA A 249 -3.47 14.81 -10.68
N SER A 250 -2.23 15.30 -10.54
CA SER A 250 -1.03 14.48 -10.79
C SER A 250 -0.99 13.26 -9.88
N ILE A 251 -1.33 13.42 -8.60
CA ILE A 251 -1.40 12.34 -7.61
C ILE A 251 -2.39 11.26 -8.08
N SER A 252 -3.63 11.64 -8.42
CA SER A 252 -4.61 10.68 -8.93
C SER A 252 -4.11 9.96 -10.18
N LEU A 253 -3.49 10.67 -11.12
CA LEU A 253 -3.03 10.10 -12.39
C LEU A 253 -1.90 9.10 -12.22
N TRP A 254 -0.89 9.38 -11.38
CA TRP A 254 0.16 8.37 -11.15
C TRP A 254 -0.34 7.19 -10.31
N PHE A 255 -1.28 7.39 -9.36
CA PHE A 255 -1.93 6.29 -8.67
C PHE A 255 -2.76 5.43 -9.63
N ILE A 256 -3.49 6.03 -10.57
CA ILE A 256 -4.21 5.30 -11.64
C ILE A 256 -3.23 4.44 -12.45
N ALA A 257 -2.09 5.00 -12.84
CA ALA A 257 -1.07 4.28 -13.60
C ALA A 257 -0.48 3.11 -12.80
N TYR A 258 -0.02 3.39 -11.58
CA TYR A 258 0.69 2.41 -10.74
C TYR A 258 -0.24 1.30 -10.25
N ASN A 259 -1.41 1.66 -9.69
CA ASN A 259 -2.38 0.68 -9.18
C ASN A 259 -2.96 -0.21 -10.29
N GLY A 260 -3.10 0.31 -11.52
CA GLY A 260 -3.48 -0.53 -12.65
C GLY A 260 -2.52 -1.70 -12.84
N VAL A 261 -1.22 -1.40 -12.76
CA VAL A 261 -0.18 -2.43 -12.90
C VAL A 261 -0.14 -3.33 -11.65
N THR A 262 -0.10 -2.79 -10.43
CA THR A 262 0.02 -3.61 -9.22
C THR A 262 -1.16 -4.58 -9.06
N THR A 263 -2.38 -4.14 -9.32
CA THR A 263 -3.59 -4.98 -9.21
C THR A 263 -3.64 -6.08 -10.27
N TRP A 264 -3.26 -5.76 -11.52
CA TRP A 264 -3.47 -6.67 -12.64
C TRP A 264 -2.21 -7.38 -13.13
N PHE A 265 -1.04 -7.05 -12.59
CA PHE A 265 0.25 -7.53 -13.10
C PHE A 265 0.37 -9.06 -13.05
N THR A 266 -0.06 -9.70 -11.97
CA THR A 266 0.00 -11.17 -11.85
C THR A 266 -0.83 -11.83 -12.94
N LYS A 267 -2.05 -11.34 -13.15
CA LYS A 267 -2.93 -11.85 -14.21
C LYS A 267 -2.41 -11.53 -15.61
N TYR A 268 -1.82 -10.35 -15.79
CA TYR A 268 -1.16 -9.96 -17.03
C TYR A 268 -0.03 -10.91 -17.42
N ILE A 269 0.87 -11.22 -16.48
CA ILE A 269 2.00 -12.12 -16.71
C ILE A 269 1.51 -13.53 -17.06
N GLU A 270 0.47 -14.00 -16.39
CA GLU A 270 -0.12 -15.29 -16.69
C GLU A 270 -0.69 -15.35 -18.12
N GLN A 271 -1.47 -14.36 -18.52
CA GLN A 271 -2.15 -14.35 -19.81
C GLN A 271 -1.22 -14.03 -20.99
N VAL A 272 -0.24 -13.15 -20.79
CA VAL A 272 0.63 -12.67 -21.87
C VAL A 272 1.91 -13.49 -22.00
N MET A 273 2.45 -13.99 -20.87
CA MET A 273 3.72 -14.72 -20.84
C MET A 273 3.58 -16.18 -20.45
N GLY A 274 2.41 -16.62 -20.04
CA GLY A 274 2.16 -18.00 -19.61
C GLY A 274 2.90 -18.37 -18.33
N GLU A 275 3.33 -17.38 -17.54
CA GLU A 275 4.00 -17.56 -16.25
C GLU A 275 3.06 -17.18 -15.12
N GLY A 276 2.87 -18.08 -14.14
CA GLY A 276 1.94 -17.84 -13.04
C GLY A 276 2.49 -16.92 -11.95
N LEU A 277 1.90 -17.06 -10.75
CA LEU A 277 2.15 -16.26 -9.57
C LEU A 277 3.65 -16.04 -9.25
N GLY A 278 4.48 -17.07 -9.41
CA GLY A 278 5.91 -16.99 -9.06
C GLY A 278 6.72 -16.08 -9.96
N GLY A 279 6.43 -16.08 -11.27
CA GLY A 279 7.10 -15.18 -12.23
C GLY A 279 6.75 -13.71 -11.92
N ALA A 280 5.46 -13.41 -11.74
CA ALA A 280 5.01 -12.09 -11.35
C ALA A 280 5.58 -11.66 -10.00
N SER A 281 5.54 -12.53 -8.99
CA SER A 281 6.08 -12.23 -7.65
C SER A 281 7.58 -11.94 -7.67
N THR A 282 8.36 -12.61 -8.52
CA THR A 282 9.79 -12.33 -8.66
C THR A 282 10.04 -10.92 -9.23
N CYS A 283 9.28 -10.50 -10.24
CA CYS A 283 9.36 -9.15 -10.80
C CYS A 283 9.00 -8.08 -9.75
N LEU A 284 7.91 -8.29 -9.00
CA LEU A 284 7.47 -7.39 -7.94
C LEU A 284 8.46 -7.35 -6.77
N LEU A 285 9.09 -8.48 -6.43
CA LEU A 285 10.15 -8.55 -5.42
C LEU A 285 11.35 -7.67 -5.81
N VAL A 286 11.78 -7.74 -7.06
CA VAL A 286 12.86 -6.89 -7.58
C VAL A 286 12.47 -5.41 -7.55
N ALA A 287 11.23 -5.07 -7.92
CA ALA A 287 10.71 -3.70 -7.84
C ALA A 287 10.71 -3.18 -6.39
N THR A 288 10.20 -3.96 -5.45
CA THR A 288 10.15 -3.59 -4.03
C THR A 288 11.54 -3.42 -3.44
N ALA A 289 12.47 -4.32 -3.76
CA ALA A 289 13.88 -4.18 -3.35
C ALA A 289 14.52 -2.92 -3.95
N GLY A 290 14.27 -2.65 -5.22
CA GLY A 290 14.71 -1.43 -5.91
C GLY A 290 14.17 -0.16 -5.25
N ALA A 291 12.90 -0.15 -4.85
CA ALA A 291 12.29 0.96 -4.12
C ALA A 291 12.99 1.18 -2.77
N ILE A 292 13.11 0.15 -1.94
CA ILE A 292 13.73 0.25 -0.60
C ILE A 292 15.17 0.75 -0.68
N CYS A 293 15.98 0.21 -1.58
CA CYS A 293 17.36 0.66 -1.78
C CYS A 293 17.44 2.12 -2.26
N SER A 294 16.39 2.60 -2.91
CA SER A 294 16.34 3.94 -3.51
C SER A 294 15.88 5.05 -2.56
N TYR A 295 15.21 4.74 -1.45
CA TYR A 295 14.66 5.77 -0.55
C TYR A 295 15.70 6.77 -0.07
N ILE A 296 16.86 6.29 0.41
CA ILE A 296 17.95 7.17 0.90
C ILE A 296 18.55 8.03 -0.22
N PRO A 297 19.01 7.47 -1.36
CA PRO A 297 19.56 8.28 -2.44
C PRO A 297 18.55 9.24 -3.06
N ILE A 298 17.28 8.86 -3.14
CA ILE A 298 16.21 9.74 -3.64
C ILE A 298 15.95 10.91 -2.69
N GLY A 299 15.90 10.67 -1.37
CA GLY A 299 15.80 11.75 -0.38
C GLY A 299 16.95 12.77 -0.51
N ALA A 300 18.18 12.27 -0.69
CA ALA A 300 19.33 13.13 -0.94
C ALA A 300 19.26 13.87 -2.28
N LEU A 301 18.71 13.26 -3.31
CA LEU A 301 18.46 13.89 -4.61
C LEU A 301 17.42 15.02 -4.47
N ALA A 302 16.29 14.76 -3.80
CA ALA A 302 15.24 15.73 -3.58
C ALA A 302 15.74 16.98 -2.81
N ALA A 303 16.66 16.80 -1.86
CA ALA A 303 17.30 17.90 -1.15
C ALA A 303 18.18 18.79 -2.07
N LYS A 304 18.74 18.22 -3.14
CA LYS A 304 19.60 18.97 -4.10
C LYS A 304 18.79 19.67 -5.19
N ILE A 305 17.87 18.96 -5.84
CA ILE A 305 17.18 19.46 -7.05
C ILE A 305 15.73 19.92 -6.79
N GLY A 306 15.20 19.71 -5.58
CA GLY A 306 13.83 20.00 -5.19
C GLY A 306 12.89 18.80 -5.38
N ARG A 307 11.78 18.82 -4.64
CA ARG A 307 10.78 17.72 -4.64
C ARG A 307 10.06 17.60 -5.98
N LYS A 308 9.64 18.73 -6.54
CA LYS A 308 8.95 18.77 -7.84
C LYS A 308 9.75 18.07 -8.95
N ARG A 309 11.03 18.44 -9.10
CA ARG A 309 11.90 17.85 -10.13
C ARG A 309 12.15 16.37 -9.88
N THR A 310 12.27 15.96 -8.62
CA THR A 310 12.44 14.55 -8.25
C THR A 310 11.19 13.74 -8.62
N ILE A 311 9.98 14.24 -8.33
CA ILE A 311 8.72 13.62 -8.76
C ILE A 311 8.65 13.55 -10.29
N GLN A 312 8.96 14.63 -10.99
CA GLN A 312 8.94 14.65 -12.47
C GLN A 312 9.88 13.61 -13.07
N LEU A 313 11.10 13.47 -12.53
CA LEU A 313 12.04 12.41 -12.95
C LEU A 313 11.48 11.02 -12.65
N GLY A 314 10.87 10.82 -11.48
CA GLY A 314 10.23 9.56 -11.10
C GLY A 314 9.09 9.21 -12.07
N VAL A 315 8.18 10.13 -12.34
CA VAL A 315 7.05 9.91 -13.26
C VAL A 315 7.52 9.67 -14.70
N ALA A 316 8.53 10.41 -15.17
CA ALA A 316 9.11 10.20 -16.50
C ALA A 316 9.78 8.83 -16.61
N LEU A 317 10.54 8.42 -15.60
CA LEU A 317 11.14 7.09 -15.53
C LEU A 317 10.09 5.98 -15.48
N LEU A 318 9.02 6.17 -14.70
CA LEU A 318 7.90 5.24 -14.63
C LEU A 318 7.22 5.05 -15.99
N THR A 319 6.96 6.17 -16.70
CA THR A 319 6.41 6.15 -18.07
C THR A 319 7.32 5.39 -19.02
N PHE A 320 8.63 5.66 -18.98
CA PHE A 320 9.62 4.96 -19.79
C PHE A 320 9.62 3.46 -19.51
N CYS A 321 9.60 3.07 -18.22
CA CYS A 321 9.56 1.66 -17.81
C CYS A 321 8.29 0.96 -18.30
N PHE A 322 7.12 1.60 -18.23
CA PHE A 322 5.88 1.01 -18.75
C PHE A 322 5.90 0.85 -20.26
N LEU A 323 6.41 1.83 -21.03
CA LEU A 323 6.58 1.71 -22.46
C LEU A 323 7.58 0.59 -22.83
N LEU A 324 8.70 0.50 -22.11
CA LEU A 324 9.68 -0.55 -22.33
C LEU A 324 9.13 -1.93 -21.94
N GLY A 325 8.38 -2.02 -20.83
CA GLY A 325 7.66 -3.23 -20.42
C GLY A 325 6.69 -3.70 -21.51
N PHE A 326 5.93 -2.79 -22.11
CA PHE A 326 5.06 -3.10 -23.24
C PHE A 326 5.86 -3.69 -24.42
N VAL A 327 6.94 -3.05 -24.84
CA VAL A 327 7.78 -3.53 -25.94
C VAL A 327 8.34 -4.92 -25.63
N LEU A 328 8.84 -5.15 -24.41
CA LEU A 328 9.38 -6.44 -24.00
C LEU A 328 8.33 -7.55 -24.06
N THR A 329 7.11 -7.26 -23.62
CA THR A 329 6.01 -8.25 -23.65
C THR A 329 5.42 -8.48 -25.04
N CYS A 330 5.65 -7.57 -25.99
CA CYS A 330 5.34 -7.79 -27.40
C CYS A 330 6.42 -8.57 -28.15
N THR A 331 7.66 -8.53 -27.66
CA THR A 331 8.83 -9.17 -28.34
C THR A 331 9.23 -10.51 -27.74
N SER A 332 8.80 -10.81 -26.50
CA SER A 332 9.15 -12.04 -25.80
C SER A 332 7.96 -12.60 -25.04
N ASN A 333 7.77 -13.90 -25.09
CA ASN A 333 6.73 -14.64 -24.36
C ASN A 333 7.27 -15.23 -23.03
N VAL A 334 8.47 -14.83 -22.60
CA VAL A 334 9.09 -15.25 -21.33
C VAL A 334 9.68 -14.05 -20.62
N ILE A 335 9.75 -14.11 -19.29
CA ILE A 335 10.39 -13.07 -18.49
C ILE A 335 11.89 -13.10 -18.77
N THR A 336 12.39 -12.02 -19.37
CA THR A 336 13.81 -11.85 -19.68
C THR A 336 14.56 -11.15 -18.55
N PRO A 337 15.87 -11.30 -18.41
CA PRO A 337 16.66 -10.55 -17.42
C PRO A 337 16.50 -9.03 -17.50
N VAL A 338 16.24 -8.49 -18.71
CA VAL A 338 15.98 -7.06 -18.92
C VAL A 338 14.71 -6.62 -18.18
N MET A 339 13.69 -7.50 -18.08
CA MET A 339 12.45 -7.19 -17.37
C MET A 339 12.70 -6.96 -15.88
N TYR A 340 13.59 -7.72 -15.24
CA TYR A 340 13.97 -7.47 -13.85
C TYR A 340 14.64 -6.11 -13.67
N VAL A 341 15.48 -5.68 -14.62
CA VAL A 341 16.07 -4.34 -14.60
C VAL A 341 14.97 -3.26 -14.72
N VAL A 342 14.01 -3.45 -15.62
CA VAL A 342 12.87 -2.54 -15.77
C VAL A 342 12.10 -2.45 -14.45
N PHE A 343 11.81 -3.57 -13.78
CA PHE A 343 11.11 -3.57 -12.50
C PHE A 343 11.93 -2.94 -11.36
N ALA A 344 13.24 -3.11 -11.32
CA ALA A 344 14.11 -2.38 -10.39
C ALA A 344 14.00 -0.86 -10.60
N LEU A 345 13.97 -0.41 -11.87
CA LEU A 345 13.76 1.00 -12.22
C LEU A 345 12.35 1.50 -11.90
N VAL A 346 11.31 0.66 -12.04
CA VAL A 346 9.95 0.97 -11.56
C VAL A 346 9.95 1.23 -10.07
N GLY A 347 10.63 0.39 -9.29
CA GLY A 347 10.78 0.59 -7.84
C GLY A 347 11.48 1.91 -7.49
N LEU A 348 12.59 2.23 -8.17
CA LEU A 348 13.28 3.52 -8.02
C LEU A 348 12.38 4.70 -8.39
N ALA A 349 11.64 4.60 -9.50
CA ALA A 349 10.70 5.62 -9.95
C ALA A 349 9.58 5.85 -8.91
N TRP A 350 9.02 4.77 -8.38
CA TRP A 350 8.00 4.83 -7.33
C TRP A 350 8.54 5.47 -6.04
N ALA A 351 9.75 5.13 -5.60
CA ALA A 351 10.39 5.76 -4.45
C ALA A 351 10.54 7.28 -4.65
N ALA A 352 10.93 7.72 -5.87
CA ALA A 352 11.06 9.15 -6.19
C ALA A 352 9.73 9.91 -6.09
N ILE A 353 8.62 9.28 -6.44
CA ILE A 353 7.28 9.85 -6.33
C ILE A 353 6.82 9.83 -4.86
N ASN A 354 6.84 8.67 -4.23
CA ASN A 354 6.22 8.41 -2.93
C ASN A 354 6.83 9.29 -1.81
N VAL A 355 8.15 9.31 -1.68
CA VAL A 355 8.86 10.10 -0.65
C VAL A 355 8.57 11.60 -0.72
N ASN A 356 8.24 12.12 -1.90
CA ASN A 356 8.13 13.56 -2.12
C ASN A 356 6.69 14.07 -2.24
N SER A 357 5.73 13.18 -2.52
CA SER A 357 4.35 13.58 -2.88
C SER A 357 3.55 14.16 -1.71
N LEU A 358 3.42 13.46 -0.61
CA LEU A 358 2.70 13.94 0.57
C LEU A 358 3.36 15.18 1.18
N PRO A 359 4.69 15.21 1.43
CA PRO A 359 5.34 16.44 1.90
C PRO A 359 5.10 17.64 1.00
N MET A 360 5.09 17.46 -0.34
CA MET A 360 4.84 18.56 -1.26
C MET A 360 3.41 19.13 -1.15
N VAL A 361 2.41 18.28 -0.87
CA VAL A 361 1.03 18.72 -0.61
C VAL A 361 0.95 19.48 0.71
N VAL A 362 1.58 18.98 1.77
CA VAL A 362 1.57 19.57 3.10
C VAL A 362 2.32 20.92 3.12
N GLU A 363 3.38 21.09 2.34
CA GLU A 363 4.10 22.36 2.22
C GLU A 363 3.27 23.49 1.59
N MET A 364 2.21 23.19 0.86
CA MET A 364 1.27 24.19 0.32
C MET A 364 0.30 24.71 1.37
N CYS A 365 0.18 24.07 2.53
CA CYS A 365 -0.70 24.51 3.61
C CYS A 365 0.04 25.37 4.64
N ARG A 366 -0.73 26.14 5.40
CA ARG A 366 -0.25 26.78 6.62
C ARG A 366 -0.46 25.84 7.80
N GLY A 367 0.31 25.98 8.86
CA GLY A 367 0.42 25.04 9.97
C GLY A 367 -0.87 24.53 10.61
N SER A 368 -2.00 25.27 10.52
CA SER A 368 -3.32 24.87 11.01
C SER A 368 -4.04 23.83 10.11
N ASP A 369 -3.70 23.77 8.81
CA ASP A 369 -4.46 23.04 7.80
C ASP A 369 -3.80 21.71 7.36
N ILE A 370 -2.73 21.27 8.04
CA ILE A 370 -1.97 20.06 7.69
C ILE A 370 -2.90 18.83 7.55
N GLY A 371 -3.79 18.61 8.52
CA GLY A 371 -4.73 17.49 8.50
C GLY A 371 -5.68 17.54 7.31
N ARG A 372 -6.15 18.73 6.91
CA ARG A 372 -7.03 18.93 5.76
C ARG A 372 -6.31 18.61 4.44
N PHE A 373 -5.07 19.06 4.28
CA PHE A 373 -4.28 18.81 3.07
C PHE A 373 -3.84 17.36 2.95
N THR A 374 -3.46 16.73 4.06
CA THR A 374 -3.25 15.28 4.14
C THR A 374 -4.53 14.52 3.76
N GLY A 375 -5.69 14.97 4.23
CA GLY A 375 -6.98 14.43 3.84
C GLY A 375 -7.24 14.54 2.33
N TYR A 376 -6.88 15.65 1.69
CA TYR A 376 -6.97 15.78 0.23
C TYR A 376 -6.08 14.77 -0.48
N TYR A 377 -4.82 14.62 -0.05
CA TYR A 377 -3.90 13.62 -0.61
C TYR A 377 -4.52 12.22 -0.60
N TYR A 378 -4.95 11.74 0.56
CA TYR A 378 -5.54 10.40 0.66
C TYR A 378 -6.89 10.27 -0.07
N THR A 379 -7.73 11.30 -0.09
CA THR A 379 -8.98 11.26 -0.85
C THR A 379 -8.71 11.06 -2.34
N PHE A 380 -7.78 11.82 -2.91
CA PHE A 380 -7.47 11.74 -4.34
C PHE A 380 -6.75 10.43 -4.70
N SER A 381 -5.87 9.90 -3.85
CA SER A 381 -5.24 8.60 -4.04
C SER A 381 -6.26 7.46 -3.93
N MET A 382 -7.13 7.46 -2.93
CA MET A 382 -8.15 6.42 -2.74
C MET A 382 -9.19 6.40 -3.87
N VAL A 383 -9.63 7.57 -4.37
CA VAL A 383 -10.52 7.62 -5.55
C VAL A 383 -9.83 6.95 -6.75
N ALA A 384 -8.54 7.20 -6.96
CA ALA A 384 -7.79 6.53 -8.01
C ALA A 384 -7.75 5.01 -7.80
N GLN A 385 -7.50 4.55 -6.57
CA GLN A 385 -7.46 3.13 -6.23
C GLN A 385 -8.81 2.41 -6.39
N VAL A 386 -9.93 3.09 -6.15
CA VAL A 386 -11.28 2.54 -6.40
C VAL A 386 -11.58 2.43 -7.89
N VAL A 387 -11.26 3.45 -8.67
CA VAL A 387 -11.60 3.50 -10.10
C VAL A 387 -10.71 2.59 -10.95
N THR A 388 -9.43 2.48 -10.60
CA THR A 388 -8.39 1.85 -11.42
C THR A 388 -8.62 0.36 -11.67
N PRO A 389 -8.90 -0.50 -10.68
CA PRO A 389 -9.11 -1.93 -10.92
C PRO A 389 -10.24 -2.19 -11.91
N ILE A 390 -11.33 -1.42 -11.81
CA ILE A 390 -12.51 -1.53 -12.69
C ILE A 390 -12.17 -1.04 -14.10
N ALA A 391 -11.55 0.14 -14.21
CA ALA A 391 -11.23 0.75 -15.50
C ALA A 391 -10.19 -0.08 -16.28
N ALA A 392 -9.10 -0.48 -15.63
CA ALA A 392 -8.07 -1.31 -16.23
C ALA A 392 -8.61 -2.70 -16.62
N GLY A 393 -9.37 -3.36 -15.73
CA GLY A 393 -10.03 -4.64 -16.01
C GLY A 393 -11.01 -4.54 -17.19
N SER A 394 -11.81 -3.48 -17.26
CA SER A 394 -12.74 -3.26 -18.38
C SER A 394 -12.02 -3.07 -19.70
N LEU A 395 -10.91 -2.34 -19.72
CA LEU A 395 -10.09 -2.14 -20.92
C LEU A 395 -9.41 -3.44 -21.36
N MET A 396 -8.84 -4.21 -20.44
CA MET A 396 -8.24 -5.51 -20.74
C MET A 396 -9.26 -6.48 -21.34
N ARG A 397 -10.47 -6.51 -20.79
CA ARG A 397 -11.57 -7.31 -21.33
C ARG A 397 -12.01 -6.86 -22.71
N ALA A 398 -12.10 -5.54 -22.95
CA ALA A 398 -12.63 -4.99 -24.20
C ALA A 398 -11.63 -5.07 -25.37
N ILE A 399 -10.33 -5.03 -25.10
CA ILE A 399 -9.26 -4.94 -26.09
C ILE A 399 -8.37 -6.18 -26.05
N ASP A 400 -7.46 -6.23 -25.06
CA ASP A 400 -6.49 -7.31 -24.83
C ASP A 400 -5.74 -7.00 -23.51
N TYR A 401 -5.17 -8.03 -22.85
CA TYR A 401 -4.36 -7.83 -21.64
C TYR A 401 -3.16 -6.91 -21.87
N ARG A 402 -2.57 -6.91 -23.06
CA ARG A 402 -1.43 -6.04 -23.41
C ARG A 402 -1.72 -4.55 -23.31
N VAL A 403 -2.99 -4.13 -23.20
CA VAL A 403 -3.37 -2.71 -23.00
C VAL A 403 -2.92 -2.17 -21.63
N LEU A 404 -2.59 -3.03 -20.66
CA LEU A 404 -2.25 -2.63 -19.29
C LEU A 404 -1.06 -1.65 -19.23
N PHE A 405 0.04 -1.96 -19.90
CA PHE A 405 1.21 -1.08 -19.91
C PHE A 405 0.99 0.22 -20.71
N PRO A 406 0.39 0.22 -21.91
CA PRO A 406 -0.04 1.45 -22.58
C PRO A 406 -0.98 2.32 -21.73
N TYR A 407 -1.97 1.71 -21.05
CA TYR A 407 -2.83 2.40 -20.11
C TYR A 407 -2.01 3.11 -19.03
N ALA A 408 -1.13 2.39 -18.36
CA ALA A 408 -0.27 2.96 -17.31
C ALA A 408 0.66 4.06 -17.86
N ALA A 409 1.23 3.88 -19.05
CA ALA A 409 2.07 4.88 -19.70
C ALA A 409 1.31 6.17 -20.04
N ILE A 410 0.06 6.07 -20.51
CA ILE A 410 -0.78 7.25 -20.81
C ILE A 410 -1.05 8.04 -19.52
N PHE A 411 -1.51 7.38 -18.46
CA PHE A 411 -1.84 8.06 -17.20
C PHE A 411 -0.60 8.64 -16.50
N SER A 412 0.54 7.94 -16.52
CA SER A 412 1.79 8.50 -16.03
C SER A 412 2.29 9.69 -16.86
N THR A 413 2.13 9.66 -18.19
CA THR A 413 2.44 10.82 -19.05
C THR A 413 1.54 12.01 -18.71
N LEU A 414 0.23 11.80 -18.55
CA LEU A 414 -0.70 12.86 -18.16
C LEU A 414 -0.34 13.43 -16.77
N SER A 415 0.10 12.58 -15.85
CA SER A 415 0.62 12.99 -14.56
C SER A 415 1.86 13.89 -14.69
N PHE A 416 2.80 13.52 -15.56
CA PHE A 416 3.97 14.36 -15.84
C PHE A 416 3.56 15.75 -16.37
N VAL A 417 2.61 15.79 -17.32
CA VAL A 417 2.10 17.03 -17.89
C VAL A 417 1.43 17.91 -16.83
N THR A 418 0.55 17.34 -16.01
CA THR A 418 -0.11 18.11 -14.93
C THR A 418 0.90 18.60 -13.90
N MET A 419 1.94 17.81 -13.60
CA MET A 419 3.03 18.20 -12.69
C MET A 419 3.85 19.38 -13.20
N CYS A 420 3.94 19.59 -14.53
CA CYS A 420 4.61 20.75 -15.09
C CYS A 420 3.93 22.09 -14.69
N PHE A 421 2.60 22.06 -14.49
CA PHE A 421 1.82 23.26 -14.11
C PHE A 421 1.86 23.56 -12.60
N VAL A 422 2.40 22.70 -11.78
CA VAL A 422 2.59 22.93 -10.35
C VAL A 422 3.74 23.92 -10.15
N ARG A 423 3.52 25.01 -9.39
CA ARG A 423 4.50 26.08 -9.17
C ARG A 423 4.86 26.30 -7.70
N HIS A 424 4.12 25.69 -6.76
CA HIS A 424 4.27 25.86 -5.31
C HIS A 424 4.50 24.50 -4.63
N GLY A 425 4.93 24.52 -3.37
CA GLY A 425 5.18 23.29 -2.58
C GLY A 425 6.54 22.63 -2.87
N ASP A 426 7.47 23.34 -3.50
CA ASP A 426 8.81 22.83 -3.87
C ASP A 426 9.89 23.37 -2.93
N ALA A 427 9.66 23.30 -1.61
CA ALA A 427 10.72 23.60 -0.66
C ALA A 427 11.84 22.56 -0.78
N LYS A 428 13.08 22.97 -0.55
CA LYS A 428 14.21 22.03 -0.54
C LYS A 428 14.02 21.05 0.62
N ALA A 429 13.95 19.78 0.31
CA ALA A 429 13.84 18.73 1.31
C ALA A 429 15.06 18.74 2.24
N GLU A 430 14.85 18.55 3.53
CA GLU A 430 15.95 18.24 4.43
C GLU A 430 16.47 16.83 4.18
N VAL A 431 17.79 16.65 4.23
CA VAL A 431 18.42 15.34 4.03
C VAL A 431 18.12 14.48 5.25
N LYS A 432 17.13 13.59 5.15
CA LYS A 432 16.86 12.58 6.17
C LYS A 432 17.95 11.52 6.11
N LYS A 433 18.54 11.15 7.26
CA LYS A 433 19.66 10.21 7.36
C LYS A 433 19.23 8.87 7.96
N GLY A 434 19.77 7.78 7.43
CA GLY A 434 19.53 6.44 7.96
C GLY A 434 18.05 6.07 7.94
N LEU A 435 17.51 5.62 9.07
CA LEU A 435 16.12 5.16 9.19
C LEU A 435 15.07 6.25 8.95
N GLU A 436 15.40 7.53 9.15
CA GLU A 436 14.44 8.63 8.93
C GLU A 436 14.03 8.76 7.45
N ALA A 437 14.84 8.24 6.52
CA ALA A 437 14.53 8.26 5.09
C ALA A 437 13.28 7.43 4.74
N PHE A 438 12.88 6.49 5.61
CA PHE A 438 11.70 5.62 5.43
C PHE A 438 10.43 6.15 6.11
N GLU A 439 10.47 7.36 6.69
CA GLU A 439 9.32 7.93 7.39
C GLU A 439 8.14 8.19 6.45
N ASP A 440 8.42 8.70 5.25
CA ASP A 440 7.42 9.07 4.26
C ASP A 440 7.09 7.90 3.31
N MET A 441 7.56 6.69 3.63
CA MET A 441 7.24 5.50 2.85
C MET A 441 5.77 5.14 3.08
N ASP A 442 4.98 5.23 2.02
CA ASP A 442 3.62 4.70 1.98
C ASP A 442 3.72 3.19 1.72
N VAL A 443 3.29 2.38 2.68
CA VAL A 443 3.37 0.91 2.67
C VAL A 443 1.95 0.35 2.47
N GLU A 444 1.13 1.13 1.75
CA GLU A 444 -0.21 0.72 1.35
C GLU A 444 -0.21 -0.10 0.08
#